data_5b1ebdc870f2e5b190810d823f7de350
#
_entry.id   5b1ebdc870f2e5b190810d823f7de350
#
_cell.length_a   1.000
_cell.length_b   1.000
_cell.length_c   1.000
_cell.angle_alpha   90.00
_cell.angle_beta   90.00
_cell.angle_gamma   90.00
#
_symmetry.space_group_name_H-M   'P 1'
#
loop_
_entity.id
_entity.type
_entity.pdbx_description
1 polymer ?
#
loop_
_entity_poly.entity_id
_entity_poly.type
_entity_poly.pdbx_seq_one_letter_code
_entity_poly.pdbx_strand_id
1 'polypeptide(L)'
;MATRPFSRHTTLLRSAPSFRLLFLATLGSGLGTWLAVIALTVDIFDRTGSGGWVSALLIASFLPSVGIGLLLGPLLDRLSRQRLMIGADLVRAVVFCVLPFLDSAHGIVALAAVAGLASGFFTPAVYAGLPNLVPDESLSGANALFRSVEYLASAIGPVLGGVLVAVASPDVAYWLNAATFVVSAVLIARIPQRLLQSEVATSRGHWHDLADGFSVVLRSRALLIVLVAWSLAVVGNAGVNVAEVVLAKVTFSAGNVGFGLLAAGSGVGLVVGSLGAGGLLDRRGVVPIYAGGLALMGLGVGAAAISPNVWVAIVCVVVSGLGNGVAVVCNSLLVQRGAPDRLRGRAFTVIMSTNFAVLGLAMVAAGRLTDTVGARWVWGGSAVAAGLAAVAALV
;
A
#
# COMPACT_ATOMS: atom_id res chain seq x y z
N MET A 1 -12.14 -33.59 -12.30
CA MET A 1 -10.97 -33.04 -13.02
C MET A 1 -10.68 -31.65 -12.46
N ALA A 2 -9.66 -31.51 -11.60
CA ALA A 2 -9.28 -30.22 -11.03
C ALA A 2 -8.53 -29.43 -12.12
N THR A 3 -9.21 -28.47 -12.73
CA THR A 3 -8.59 -27.51 -13.67
C THR A 3 -7.55 -26.69 -12.90
N ARG A 4 -6.30 -26.68 -13.39
CA ARG A 4 -5.18 -25.94 -12.80
C ARG A 4 -5.58 -24.47 -12.57
N PRO A 5 -5.28 -23.86 -11.41
CA PRO A 5 -5.71 -22.49 -11.07
C PRO A 5 -5.32 -21.45 -12.14
N PHE A 6 -4.18 -21.60 -12.80
CA PHE A 6 -3.73 -20.72 -13.89
C PHE A 6 -4.68 -20.72 -15.12
N SER A 7 -5.36 -21.84 -15.42
CA SER A 7 -6.27 -21.88 -16.56
C SER A 7 -7.56 -21.08 -16.32
N ARG A 8 -8.01 -20.95 -15.08
CA ARG A 8 -9.20 -20.16 -14.72
C ARG A 8 -8.98 -18.66 -14.87
N HIS A 9 -7.80 -18.16 -14.48
CA HIS A 9 -7.47 -16.72 -14.60
C HIS A 9 -7.32 -16.25 -16.04
N THR A 10 -6.66 -17.04 -16.88
CA THR A 10 -6.55 -16.73 -18.33
C THR A 10 -7.88 -16.79 -19.05
N THR A 11 -8.75 -17.73 -18.64
CA THR A 11 -10.11 -17.81 -19.19
C THR A 11 -10.92 -16.58 -18.82
N LEU A 12 -10.85 -16.09 -17.56
CA LEU A 12 -11.57 -14.90 -17.12
C LEU A 12 -11.18 -13.65 -17.91
N LEU A 13 -9.88 -13.43 -18.14
CA LEU A 13 -9.38 -12.30 -18.94
C LEU A 13 -9.81 -12.38 -20.43
N ARG A 14 -10.07 -13.58 -20.94
CA ARG A 14 -10.53 -13.78 -22.33
C ARG A 14 -12.05 -13.66 -22.46
N SER A 15 -12.80 -14.16 -21.49
CA SER A 15 -14.27 -14.23 -21.54
C SER A 15 -14.97 -12.93 -21.13
N ALA A 16 -14.30 -12.07 -20.33
CA ALA A 16 -14.87 -10.83 -19.80
C ALA A 16 -14.10 -9.58 -20.29
N PRO A 17 -14.43 -9.03 -21.47
CA PRO A 17 -13.68 -7.91 -22.08
C PRO A 17 -13.64 -6.66 -21.19
N SER A 18 -14.74 -6.29 -20.55
CA SER A 18 -14.81 -5.12 -19.65
C SER A 18 -13.95 -5.31 -18.40
N PHE A 19 -13.92 -6.52 -17.84
CA PHE A 19 -13.01 -6.86 -16.74
C PHE A 19 -11.55 -6.74 -17.19
N ARG A 20 -11.20 -7.25 -18.37
CA ARG A 20 -9.84 -7.14 -18.92
C ARG A 20 -9.41 -5.69 -19.10
N LEU A 21 -10.29 -4.80 -19.56
CA LEU A 21 -9.99 -3.37 -19.70
C LEU A 21 -9.69 -2.74 -18.34
N LEU A 22 -10.53 -3.00 -17.33
CA LEU A 22 -10.31 -2.51 -15.97
C LEU A 22 -9.02 -3.07 -15.35
N PHE A 23 -8.74 -4.36 -15.56
CA PHE A 23 -7.53 -5.03 -15.10
C PHE A 23 -6.26 -4.40 -15.70
N LEU A 24 -6.23 -4.19 -17.03
CA LEU A 24 -5.09 -3.57 -17.70
C LEU A 24 -4.90 -2.10 -17.31
N ALA A 25 -6.00 -1.36 -17.12
CA ALA A 25 -5.97 0.01 -16.61
C ALA A 25 -5.32 0.08 -15.23
N THR A 26 -5.78 -0.77 -14.29
CA THR A 26 -5.24 -0.82 -12.92
C THR A 26 -3.79 -1.33 -12.86
N LEU A 27 -3.43 -2.31 -13.69
CA LEU A 27 -2.06 -2.81 -13.79
C LEU A 27 -1.10 -1.71 -14.25
N GLY A 28 -1.43 -1.04 -15.35
CA GLY A 28 -0.59 0.03 -15.90
C GLY A 28 -0.43 1.20 -14.95
N SER A 29 -1.56 1.74 -14.44
CA SER A 29 -1.53 2.87 -13.50
C SER A 29 -0.91 2.51 -12.15
N GLY A 30 -1.06 1.26 -11.69
CA GLY A 30 -0.43 0.78 -10.45
C GLY A 30 1.09 0.69 -10.57
N LEU A 31 1.62 0.12 -11.65
CA LEU A 31 3.06 0.08 -11.92
C LEU A 31 3.64 1.49 -12.04
N GLY A 32 2.97 2.38 -12.79
CA GLY A 32 3.37 3.78 -12.92
C GLY A 32 3.39 4.51 -11.58
N THR A 33 2.40 4.28 -10.73
CA THR A 33 2.32 4.90 -9.40
C THR A 33 3.50 4.49 -8.52
N TRP A 34 3.82 3.20 -8.40
CA TRP A 34 4.94 2.73 -7.59
C TRP A 34 6.29 3.20 -8.11
N LEU A 35 6.46 3.21 -9.44
CA LEU A 35 7.64 3.80 -10.09
C LEU A 35 7.77 5.29 -9.74
N ALA A 36 6.68 6.04 -9.81
CA ALA A 36 6.67 7.48 -9.54
C ALA A 36 6.85 7.80 -8.05
N VAL A 37 6.40 6.96 -7.12
CA VAL A 37 6.65 7.12 -5.67
C VAL A 37 8.16 7.12 -5.39
N ILE A 38 8.93 6.24 -6.01
CA ILE A 38 10.38 6.23 -5.90
C ILE A 38 10.98 7.52 -6.47
N ALA A 39 10.55 7.92 -7.67
CA ALA A 39 11.03 9.15 -8.31
C ALA A 39 10.74 10.40 -7.46
N LEU A 40 9.51 10.53 -6.93
CA LEU A 40 9.14 11.62 -6.03
C LEU A 40 9.96 11.62 -4.74
N THR A 41 10.20 10.45 -4.16
CA THR A 41 10.98 10.33 -2.92
C THR A 41 12.44 10.71 -3.14
N VAL A 42 13.01 10.29 -4.26
CA VAL A 42 14.38 10.67 -4.66
C VAL A 42 14.45 12.16 -4.93
N ASP A 43 13.53 12.70 -5.75
CA ASP A 43 13.53 14.11 -6.15
C ASP A 43 13.39 15.05 -4.95
N ILE A 44 12.44 14.80 -4.05
CA ILE A 44 12.25 15.64 -2.86
C ILE A 44 13.45 15.54 -1.92
N PHE A 45 14.05 14.36 -1.79
CA PHE A 45 15.23 14.18 -0.95
C PHE A 45 16.46 14.86 -1.55
N ASP A 46 16.67 14.76 -2.86
CA ASP A 46 17.80 15.42 -3.56
C ASP A 46 17.73 16.93 -3.49
N ARG A 47 16.51 17.50 -3.49
CA ARG A 47 16.29 18.95 -3.37
C ARG A 47 16.44 19.47 -1.94
N THR A 48 16.10 18.66 -0.94
CA THR A 48 15.96 19.13 0.45
C THR A 48 16.97 18.56 1.43
N GLY A 49 17.52 17.37 1.14
CA GLY A 49 18.37 16.62 2.07
C GLY A 49 17.66 16.17 3.35
N SER A 50 16.32 16.24 3.42
CA SER A 50 15.56 16.12 4.68
C SER A 50 14.58 14.94 4.65
N GLY A 51 14.65 14.08 5.68
CA GLY A 51 13.67 13.03 5.95
C GLY A 51 12.30 13.61 6.33
N GLY A 52 12.25 14.83 6.88
CA GLY A 52 11.03 15.55 7.17
C GLY A 52 10.21 15.85 5.91
N TRP A 53 10.87 16.25 4.81
CA TRP A 53 10.21 16.47 3.52
C TRP A 53 9.78 15.15 2.86
N VAL A 54 10.56 14.09 3.00
CA VAL A 54 10.16 12.73 2.55
C VAL A 54 8.91 12.29 3.31
N SER A 55 8.87 12.49 4.61
CA SER A 55 7.70 12.21 5.43
C SER A 55 6.47 13.00 4.97
N ALA A 56 6.62 14.33 4.75
CA ALA A 56 5.54 15.18 4.27
C ALA A 56 4.99 14.71 2.91
N LEU A 57 5.87 14.34 1.98
CA LEU A 57 5.51 13.79 0.68
C LEU A 57 4.71 12.49 0.80
N LEU A 58 5.21 11.53 1.59
CA LEU A 58 4.53 10.24 1.76
C LEU A 58 3.16 10.42 2.40
N ILE A 59 3.06 11.23 3.46
CA ILE A 59 1.77 11.54 4.11
C ILE A 59 0.82 12.20 3.11
N ALA A 60 1.27 13.18 2.36
CA ALA A 60 0.47 13.87 1.35
C ALA A 60 -0.03 12.92 0.25
N SER A 61 0.75 11.90 -0.09
CA SER A 61 0.39 10.93 -1.13
C SER A 61 -0.73 9.97 -0.70
N PHE A 62 -0.82 9.57 0.59
CA PHE A 62 -1.81 8.57 1.00
C PHE A 62 -2.91 9.10 1.94
N LEU A 63 -2.61 10.03 2.85
CA LEU A 63 -3.57 10.47 3.88
C LEU A 63 -4.86 11.06 3.30
N PRO A 64 -4.82 11.88 2.21
CA PRO A 64 -6.02 12.39 1.59
C PRO A 64 -6.93 11.27 1.05
N SER A 65 -6.36 10.19 0.50
CA SER A 65 -7.15 9.06 -0.01
C SER A 65 -7.91 8.33 1.10
N VAL A 66 -7.29 8.19 2.27
CA VAL A 66 -7.95 7.62 3.47
C VAL A 66 -9.09 8.52 3.92
N GLY A 67 -8.87 9.84 3.97
CA GLY A 67 -9.91 10.83 4.31
C GLY A 67 -11.12 10.73 3.39
N ILE A 68 -10.92 10.65 2.08
CA ILE A 68 -12.00 10.48 1.11
C ILE A 68 -12.80 9.20 1.38
N GLY A 69 -12.13 8.06 1.56
CA GLY A 69 -12.80 6.78 1.83
C GLY A 69 -13.64 6.80 3.10
N LEU A 70 -13.15 7.46 4.15
CA LEU A 70 -13.85 7.56 5.44
C LEU A 70 -14.99 8.58 5.44
N LEU A 71 -14.81 9.75 4.82
CA LEU A 71 -15.75 10.87 4.93
C LEU A 71 -16.79 10.89 3.82
N LEU A 72 -16.40 10.46 2.61
CA LEU A 72 -17.21 10.62 1.41
C LEU A 72 -17.74 9.29 0.84
N GLY A 73 -17.55 8.16 1.53
CA GLY A 73 -18.05 6.86 1.08
C GLY A 73 -19.49 6.88 0.57
N PRO A 74 -20.48 7.38 1.36
CA PRO A 74 -21.88 7.45 0.91
C PRO A 74 -22.14 8.39 -0.28
N LEU A 75 -21.30 9.41 -0.47
CA LEU A 75 -21.36 10.29 -1.63
C LEU A 75 -20.85 9.60 -2.89
N LEU A 76 -19.78 8.80 -2.75
CA LEU A 76 -19.18 8.04 -3.85
C LEU A 76 -20.17 7.02 -4.43
N ASP A 77 -21.02 6.42 -3.60
CA ASP A 77 -22.04 5.45 -4.03
C ASP A 77 -23.11 6.07 -4.94
N ARG A 78 -23.32 7.39 -4.87
CA ARG A 78 -24.29 8.13 -5.69
C ARG A 78 -23.74 8.61 -7.03
N LEU A 79 -22.43 8.62 -7.19
CA LEU A 79 -21.75 9.12 -8.38
C LEU A 79 -21.45 7.98 -9.37
N SER A 80 -21.32 8.34 -10.65
CA SER A 80 -20.92 7.37 -11.67
C SER A 80 -19.50 6.88 -11.41
N ARG A 81 -19.34 5.61 -11.10
CA ARG A 81 -18.03 4.97 -10.84
C ARG A 81 -17.07 5.17 -12.01
N GLN A 82 -17.56 5.05 -13.26
CA GLN A 82 -16.75 5.29 -14.44
C GLN A 82 -16.23 6.72 -14.49
N ARG A 83 -17.11 7.72 -14.26
CA ARG A 83 -16.71 9.14 -14.29
C ARG A 83 -15.74 9.48 -13.16
N LEU A 84 -15.92 8.87 -11.97
CA LEU A 84 -14.99 9.02 -10.85
C LEU A 84 -13.60 8.49 -11.20
N MET A 85 -13.52 7.28 -11.77
CA MET A 85 -12.25 6.69 -12.16
C MET A 85 -11.54 7.51 -13.25
N ILE A 86 -12.27 7.90 -14.32
CA ILE A 86 -11.70 8.71 -15.41
C ILE A 86 -11.25 10.07 -14.88
N GLY A 87 -12.10 10.76 -14.10
CA GLY A 87 -11.75 12.06 -13.52
C GLY A 87 -10.53 12.00 -12.63
N ALA A 88 -10.43 10.97 -11.78
CA ALA A 88 -9.28 10.73 -10.92
C ALA A 88 -7.99 10.48 -11.73
N ASP A 89 -8.06 9.68 -12.80
CA ASP A 89 -6.91 9.45 -13.68
C ASP A 89 -6.46 10.71 -14.40
N LEU A 90 -7.41 11.50 -14.91
CA LEU A 90 -7.09 12.77 -15.59
C LEU A 90 -6.45 13.79 -14.63
N VAL A 91 -6.98 13.92 -13.40
CA VAL A 91 -6.37 14.78 -12.37
C VAL A 91 -4.94 14.31 -12.08
N ARG A 92 -4.73 13.01 -11.86
CA ARG A 92 -3.39 12.47 -11.63
C ARG A 92 -2.47 12.67 -12.83
N ALA A 93 -2.96 12.46 -14.05
CA ALA A 93 -2.18 12.73 -15.26
C ALA A 93 -1.71 14.18 -15.32
N VAL A 94 -2.61 15.15 -15.06
CA VAL A 94 -2.27 16.57 -15.02
C VAL A 94 -1.23 16.86 -13.93
N VAL A 95 -1.42 16.32 -12.71
CA VAL A 95 -0.46 16.47 -11.61
C VAL A 95 0.93 16.01 -12.05
N PHE A 96 1.05 14.82 -12.61
CA PHE A 96 2.34 14.27 -13.04
C PHE A 96 2.92 14.97 -14.28
N CYS A 97 2.09 15.59 -15.11
CA CYS A 97 2.55 16.48 -16.19
C CYS A 97 3.10 17.82 -15.67
N VAL A 98 2.62 18.32 -14.53
CA VAL A 98 3.04 19.60 -13.95
C VAL A 98 4.28 19.46 -13.07
N LEU A 99 4.46 18.32 -12.40
CA LEU A 99 5.57 18.06 -11.47
C LEU A 99 6.97 18.42 -12.03
N PRO A 100 7.34 18.10 -13.30
CA PRO A 100 8.65 18.44 -13.85
C PRO A 100 8.97 19.94 -13.89
N PHE A 101 7.96 20.80 -13.83
CA PHE A 101 8.09 22.25 -13.90
C PHE A 101 8.12 22.93 -12.52
N LEU A 102 8.09 22.15 -11.44
CA LEU A 102 8.09 22.65 -10.07
C LEU A 102 9.46 22.50 -9.42
N ASP A 103 10.00 23.63 -8.93
CA ASP A 103 11.25 23.64 -8.19
C ASP A 103 11.07 23.60 -6.67
N SER A 104 9.89 23.90 -6.17
CA SER A 104 9.64 23.99 -4.74
C SER A 104 9.16 22.68 -4.11
N ALA A 105 9.76 22.28 -3.00
CA ALA A 105 9.33 21.12 -2.21
C ALA A 105 7.86 21.23 -1.77
N HIS A 106 7.40 22.43 -1.40
CA HIS A 106 6.01 22.69 -1.05
C HIS A 106 5.05 22.40 -2.21
N GLY A 107 5.42 22.81 -3.44
CA GLY A 107 4.63 22.53 -4.64
C GLY A 107 4.54 21.05 -4.95
N ILE A 108 5.66 20.31 -4.84
CA ILE A 108 5.70 18.86 -5.03
C ILE A 108 4.78 18.16 -4.02
N VAL A 109 4.87 18.51 -2.73
CA VAL A 109 4.02 17.94 -1.66
C VAL A 109 2.54 18.30 -1.88
N ALA A 110 2.24 19.52 -2.28
CA ALA A 110 0.87 19.94 -2.59
C ALA A 110 0.27 19.15 -3.76
N LEU A 111 1.02 18.95 -4.83
CA LEU A 111 0.58 18.14 -5.98
C LEU A 111 0.46 16.65 -5.61
N ALA A 112 1.36 16.13 -4.78
CA ALA A 112 1.23 14.77 -4.24
C ALA A 112 -0.07 14.60 -3.43
N ALA A 113 -0.47 15.61 -2.64
CA ALA A 113 -1.74 15.61 -1.93
C ALA A 113 -2.95 15.60 -2.89
N VAL A 114 -2.90 16.35 -3.98
CA VAL A 114 -3.94 16.33 -5.02
C VAL A 114 -4.03 14.96 -5.69
N ALA A 115 -2.89 14.34 -6.02
CA ALA A 115 -2.86 12.98 -6.56
C ALA A 115 -3.39 11.95 -5.56
N GLY A 116 -3.06 12.10 -4.27
CA GLY A 116 -3.59 11.29 -3.17
C GLY A 116 -5.10 11.41 -3.03
N LEU A 117 -5.65 12.64 -3.09
CA LEU A 117 -7.10 12.87 -3.11
C LEU A 117 -7.76 12.15 -4.29
N ALA A 118 -7.21 12.29 -5.49
CA ALA A 118 -7.74 11.64 -6.68
C ALA A 118 -7.73 10.10 -6.53
N SER A 119 -6.66 9.53 -5.94
CA SER A 119 -6.58 8.09 -5.66
C SER A 119 -7.67 7.61 -4.69
N GLY A 120 -8.09 8.47 -3.74
CA GLY A 120 -9.19 8.20 -2.82
C GLY A 120 -10.55 8.04 -3.51
N PHE A 121 -10.75 8.61 -4.69
CA PHE A 121 -11.93 8.38 -5.53
C PHE A 121 -11.78 7.15 -6.43
N PHE A 122 -10.58 6.91 -6.94
CA PHE A 122 -10.31 5.83 -7.89
C PHE A 122 -10.48 4.45 -7.28
N THR A 123 -9.78 4.18 -6.19
CA THR A 123 -9.68 2.83 -5.59
C THR A 123 -11.04 2.27 -5.16
N PRO A 124 -11.89 3.00 -4.40
CA PRO A 124 -13.22 2.50 -4.05
C PRO A 124 -14.12 2.25 -5.27
N ALA A 125 -14.02 3.11 -6.30
CA ALA A 125 -14.81 2.96 -7.53
C ALA A 125 -14.43 1.69 -8.30
N VAL A 126 -13.14 1.31 -8.35
CA VAL A 126 -12.65 0.06 -8.93
C VAL A 126 -13.26 -1.13 -8.22
N TYR A 127 -13.09 -1.24 -6.88
CA TYR A 127 -13.58 -2.38 -6.11
C TYR A 127 -15.10 -2.47 -6.08
N ALA A 128 -15.80 -1.34 -6.09
CA ALA A 128 -17.26 -1.33 -6.18
C ALA A 128 -17.79 -1.73 -7.57
N GLY A 129 -17.03 -1.45 -8.64
CA GLY A 129 -17.38 -1.82 -10.02
C GLY A 129 -17.10 -3.29 -10.36
N LEU A 130 -16.12 -3.90 -9.68
CA LEU A 130 -15.62 -5.23 -9.98
C LEU A 130 -16.69 -6.35 -10.00
N PRO A 131 -17.62 -6.44 -9.01
CA PRO A 131 -18.66 -7.47 -8.99
C PRO A 131 -19.59 -7.44 -10.19
N ASN A 132 -19.76 -6.27 -10.82
CA ASN A 132 -20.66 -6.13 -11.98
C ASN A 132 -20.00 -6.54 -13.31
N LEU A 133 -18.69 -6.80 -13.32
CA LEU A 133 -17.93 -7.13 -14.53
C LEU A 133 -17.67 -8.63 -14.70
N VAL A 134 -17.93 -9.43 -13.66
CA VAL A 134 -17.68 -10.87 -13.65
C VAL A 134 -18.84 -11.62 -13.00
N PRO A 135 -19.10 -12.88 -13.38
CA PRO A 135 -20.06 -13.73 -12.65
C PRO A 135 -19.65 -13.97 -11.21
N ASP A 136 -20.62 -14.17 -10.31
CA ASP A 136 -20.39 -14.36 -8.87
C ASP A 136 -19.39 -15.49 -8.56
N GLU A 137 -19.44 -16.60 -9.30
CA GLU A 137 -18.51 -17.73 -9.16
C GLU A 137 -17.06 -17.36 -9.48
N SER A 138 -16.84 -16.30 -10.26
CA SER A 138 -15.53 -15.81 -10.67
C SER A 138 -15.02 -14.63 -9.85
N LEU A 139 -15.86 -14.06 -8.97
CA LEU A 139 -15.54 -12.84 -8.21
C LEU A 139 -14.32 -13.02 -7.29
N SER A 140 -14.20 -14.19 -6.64
CA SER A 140 -13.02 -14.51 -5.82
C SER A 140 -11.73 -14.50 -6.66
N GLY A 141 -11.76 -15.11 -7.86
CA GLY A 141 -10.64 -15.12 -8.79
C GLY A 141 -10.29 -13.72 -9.33
N ALA A 142 -11.30 -12.90 -9.60
CA ALA A 142 -11.12 -11.52 -10.05
C ALA A 142 -10.44 -10.67 -8.95
N ASN A 143 -10.90 -10.75 -7.70
CA ASN A 143 -10.26 -10.08 -6.57
C ASN A 143 -8.81 -10.57 -6.36
N ALA A 144 -8.55 -11.86 -6.47
CA ALA A 144 -7.20 -12.41 -6.37
C ALA A 144 -6.26 -11.84 -7.45
N LEU A 145 -6.75 -11.70 -8.69
CA LEU A 145 -5.99 -11.08 -9.78
C LEU A 145 -5.66 -9.61 -9.48
N PHE A 146 -6.62 -8.81 -8.97
CA PHE A 146 -6.37 -7.41 -8.61
C PHE A 146 -5.34 -7.29 -7.48
N ARG A 147 -5.44 -8.12 -6.45
CA ARG A 147 -4.43 -8.17 -5.38
C ARG A 147 -3.05 -8.57 -5.89
N SER A 148 -3.00 -9.53 -6.83
CA SER A 148 -1.73 -9.93 -7.46
C SER A 148 -1.08 -8.77 -8.23
N VAL A 149 -1.90 -7.93 -8.89
CA VAL A 149 -1.42 -6.70 -9.57
C VAL A 149 -0.84 -5.71 -8.56
N GLU A 150 -1.54 -5.45 -7.47
CA GLU A 150 -1.06 -4.55 -6.41
C GLU A 150 0.30 -5.01 -5.85
N TYR A 151 0.44 -6.30 -5.52
CA TYR A 151 1.69 -6.87 -5.03
C TYR A 151 2.80 -6.85 -6.09
N LEU A 152 2.48 -7.19 -7.34
CA LEU A 152 3.44 -7.17 -8.43
C LEU A 152 3.95 -5.74 -8.69
N ALA A 153 3.05 -4.76 -8.69
CA ALA A 153 3.38 -3.35 -8.85
C ALA A 153 4.26 -2.86 -7.69
N SER A 154 3.95 -3.25 -6.44
CA SER A 154 4.76 -2.86 -5.27
C SER A 154 6.14 -3.53 -5.23
N ALA A 155 6.31 -4.69 -5.86
CA ALA A 155 7.60 -5.37 -5.93
C ALA A 155 8.47 -4.89 -7.11
N ILE A 156 7.88 -4.71 -8.29
CA ILE A 156 8.61 -4.37 -9.53
C ILE A 156 8.73 -2.85 -9.70
N GLY A 157 7.70 -2.10 -9.35
CA GLY A 157 7.66 -0.64 -9.54
C GLY A 157 8.85 0.09 -8.92
N PRO A 158 9.23 -0.18 -7.66
CA PRO A 158 10.41 0.44 -7.05
C PRO A 158 11.73 0.15 -7.76
N VAL A 159 11.94 -1.09 -8.27
CA VAL A 159 13.14 -1.41 -9.08
C VAL A 159 13.17 -0.56 -10.33
N LEU A 160 12.04 -0.55 -11.07
CA LEU A 160 11.93 0.22 -12.31
C LEU A 160 12.12 1.71 -12.03
N GLY A 161 11.54 2.24 -10.95
CA GLY A 161 11.68 3.62 -10.53
C GLY A 161 13.12 3.99 -10.19
N GLY A 162 13.79 3.18 -9.37
CA GLY A 162 15.18 3.40 -8.98
C GLY A 162 16.15 3.36 -10.18
N VAL A 163 15.98 2.38 -11.07
CA VAL A 163 16.76 2.29 -12.31
C VAL A 163 16.48 3.49 -13.22
N LEU A 164 15.21 3.83 -13.44
CA LEU A 164 14.83 4.92 -14.34
C LEU A 164 15.40 6.26 -13.88
N VAL A 165 15.28 6.56 -12.58
CA VAL A 165 15.82 7.80 -12.01
C VAL A 165 17.36 7.81 -12.01
N ALA A 166 18.01 6.64 -11.97
CA ALA A 166 19.47 6.56 -12.06
C ALA A 166 20.02 6.77 -13.47
N VAL A 167 19.28 6.29 -14.51
CA VAL A 167 19.76 6.37 -15.90
C VAL A 167 19.19 7.56 -16.68
N ALA A 168 18.11 8.18 -16.18
CA ALA A 168 17.46 9.30 -16.83
C ALA A 168 17.25 10.46 -15.82
N SER A 169 16.02 10.68 -15.37
CA SER A 169 15.69 11.69 -14.36
C SER A 169 14.34 11.36 -13.70
N PRO A 170 14.00 11.98 -12.55
CA PRO A 170 12.66 11.92 -11.99
C PRO A 170 11.57 12.36 -12.97
N ASP A 171 11.83 13.34 -13.82
CA ASP A 171 10.87 13.88 -14.79
C ASP A 171 10.39 12.83 -15.79
N VAL A 172 11.29 11.95 -16.26
CA VAL A 172 10.92 10.85 -17.16
C VAL A 172 9.95 9.90 -16.46
N ALA A 173 10.16 9.62 -15.17
CA ALA A 173 9.25 8.80 -14.36
C ALA A 173 7.87 9.49 -14.22
N TYR A 174 7.84 10.82 -14.05
CA TYR A 174 6.60 11.58 -13.99
C TYR A 174 5.83 11.53 -15.30
N TRP A 175 6.49 11.76 -16.45
CA TRP A 175 5.86 11.68 -17.77
C TRP A 175 5.34 10.28 -18.08
N LEU A 176 6.11 9.25 -17.74
CA LEU A 176 5.66 7.87 -17.91
C LEU A 176 4.42 7.57 -17.06
N ASN A 177 4.41 8.00 -15.80
CA ASN A 177 3.25 7.79 -14.94
C ASN A 177 2.03 8.57 -15.44
N ALA A 178 2.21 9.82 -15.90
CA ALA A 178 1.14 10.60 -16.52
C ALA A 178 0.53 9.84 -17.71
N ALA A 179 1.39 9.27 -18.58
CA ALA A 179 0.94 8.48 -19.72
C ALA A 179 0.15 7.22 -19.28
N THR A 180 0.57 6.55 -18.19
CA THR A 180 -0.19 5.37 -17.67
C THR A 180 -1.58 5.76 -17.20
N PHE A 181 -1.76 6.94 -16.58
CA PHE A 181 -3.07 7.44 -16.17
C PHE A 181 -3.95 7.80 -17.37
N VAL A 182 -3.38 8.42 -18.41
CA VAL A 182 -4.13 8.69 -19.65
C VAL A 182 -4.59 7.39 -20.31
N VAL A 183 -3.70 6.39 -20.42
CA VAL A 183 -4.05 5.07 -20.97
C VAL A 183 -5.12 4.41 -20.11
N SER A 184 -5.01 4.46 -18.78
CA SER A 184 -6.01 3.94 -17.86
C SER A 184 -7.37 4.60 -18.07
N ALA A 185 -7.42 5.93 -18.13
CA ALA A 185 -8.66 6.68 -18.41
C ALA A 185 -9.31 6.27 -19.73
N VAL A 186 -8.52 6.10 -20.80
CA VAL A 186 -8.99 5.67 -22.11
C VAL A 186 -9.53 4.23 -22.07
N LEU A 187 -8.87 3.32 -21.37
CA LEU A 187 -9.33 1.93 -21.21
C LEU A 187 -10.65 1.89 -20.42
N ILE A 188 -10.76 2.64 -19.34
CA ILE A 188 -11.97 2.73 -18.51
C ILE A 188 -13.13 3.37 -19.30
N ALA A 189 -12.85 4.39 -20.10
CA ALA A 189 -13.86 5.03 -20.95
C ALA A 189 -14.49 4.07 -21.97
N ARG A 190 -13.79 3.00 -22.38
CA ARG A 190 -14.32 1.95 -23.28
C ARG A 190 -15.22 0.93 -22.58
N ILE A 191 -15.29 0.93 -21.25
CA ILE A 191 -16.20 0.06 -20.51
C ILE A 191 -17.58 0.69 -20.52
N PRO A 192 -18.66 -0.02 -20.93
CA PRO A 192 -20.01 0.54 -20.88
C PRO A 192 -20.38 0.96 -19.45
N GLN A 193 -20.78 2.22 -19.25
CA GLN A 193 -21.08 2.80 -17.95
C GLN A 193 -22.09 1.95 -17.14
N ARG A 194 -23.10 1.39 -17.81
CA ARG A 194 -24.12 0.53 -17.19
C ARG A 194 -23.56 -0.71 -16.48
N LEU A 195 -22.40 -1.21 -16.92
CA LEU A 195 -21.74 -2.36 -16.31
C LEU A 195 -20.95 -2.03 -15.06
N LEU A 196 -20.69 -0.76 -14.79
CA LEU A 196 -19.97 -0.30 -13.61
C LEU A 196 -20.91 0.24 -12.52
N GLN A 197 -22.19 0.45 -12.84
CA GLN A 197 -23.16 1.02 -11.93
C GLN A 197 -24.03 -0.08 -11.32
N SER A 198 -24.21 -0.06 -10.00
CA SER A 198 -25.17 -0.88 -9.28
C SER A 198 -26.29 0.01 -8.73
N GLU A 199 -27.44 -0.57 -8.40
CA GLU A 199 -28.49 0.12 -7.68
C GLU A 199 -27.96 0.66 -6.34
N VAL A 200 -28.42 1.85 -5.96
CA VAL A 200 -27.93 2.57 -4.76
C VAL A 200 -28.21 1.73 -3.51
N ALA A 201 -27.15 1.27 -2.85
CA ALA A 201 -27.28 0.63 -1.55
C ALA A 201 -27.77 1.65 -0.51
N THR A 202 -28.86 1.35 0.19
CA THR A 202 -29.37 2.17 1.28
C THR A 202 -28.48 2.01 2.52
N SER A 203 -27.58 2.96 2.78
CA SER A 203 -26.80 3.03 4.02
C SER A 203 -27.66 3.55 5.17
N ARG A 204 -27.60 2.92 6.34
CA ARG A 204 -28.33 3.33 7.56
C ARG A 204 -27.64 4.45 8.36
N GLY A 205 -26.49 4.95 7.89
CA GLY A 205 -25.77 6.05 8.54
C GLY A 205 -24.31 5.70 8.86
N HIS A 206 -23.40 6.34 8.17
CA HIS A 206 -21.95 6.09 8.22
C HIS A 206 -21.33 6.21 9.64
N TRP A 207 -21.76 7.20 10.42
CA TRP A 207 -21.27 7.43 11.77
C TRP A 207 -21.72 6.35 12.78
N HIS A 208 -22.92 5.79 12.58
CA HIS A 208 -23.42 4.69 13.40
C HIS A 208 -22.62 3.41 13.12
N ASP A 209 -22.29 3.16 11.86
CA ASP A 209 -21.50 2.01 11.44
C ASP A 209 -20.07 2.06 11.98
N LEU A 210 -19.47 3.26 12.07
CA LEU A 210 -18.16 3.46 12.70
C LEU A 210 -18.22 3.23 14.21
N ALA A 211 -19.21 3.80 14.91
CA ALA A 211 -19.38 3.63 16.36
C ALA A 211 -19.57 2.14 16.75
N ASP A 212 -20.38 1.41 15.98
CA ASP A 212 -20.56 -0.03 16.15
C ASP A 212 -19.24 -0.79 15.94
N GLY A 213 -18.48 -0.41 14.91
CA GLY A 213 -17.15 -0.99 14.64
C GLY A 213 -16.18 -0.78 15.82
N PHE A 214 -16.12 0.45 16.37
CA PHE A 214 -15.31 0.74 17.56
C PHE A 214 -15.76 -0.10 18.76
N SER A 215 -17.07 -0.21 19.01
CA SER A 215 -17.58 -0.98 20.13
C SER A 215 -17.20 -2.47 20.03
N VAL A 216 -17.23 -3.04 18.84
CA VAL A 216 -16.84 -4.44 18.59
C VAL A 216 -15.34 -4.65 18.83
N VAL A 217 -14.50 -3.75 18.33
CA VAL A 217 -13.05 -3.86 18.51
C VAL A 217 -12.67 -3.70 19.99
N LEU A 218 -13.23 -2.71 20.69
CA LEU A 218 -12.92 -2.45 22.10
C LEU A 218 -13.45 -3.53 23.06
N ARG A 219 -14.53 -4.25 22.70
CA ARG A 219 -15.09 -5.33 23.52
C ARG A 219 -14.43 -6.69 23.25
N SER A 220 -13.70 -6.85 22.17
CA SER A 220 -13.03 -8.09 21.81
C SER A 220 -11.54 -8.02 22.15
N ARG A 221 -11.12 -8.76 23.20
CA ARG A 221 -9.69 -8.84 23.57
C ARG A 221 -8.83 -9.26 22.38
N ALA A 222 -9.28 -10.21 21.57
CA ALA A 222 -8.55 -10.67 20.39
C ALA A 222 -8.36 -9.56 19.35
N LEU A 223 -9.39 -8.76 19.08
CA LEU A 223 -9.28 -7.63 18.13
C LEU A 223 -8.44 -6.50 18.68
N LEU A 224 -8.47 -6.24 19.99
CA LEU A 224 -7.59 -5.26 20.64
C LEU A 224 -6.11 -5.66 20.53
N ILE A 225 -5.79 -6.94 20.79
CA ILE A 225 -4.43 -7.46 20.65
C ILE A 225 -3.95 -7.28 19.19
N VAL A 226 -4.79 -7.65 18.24
CA VAL A 226 -4.47 -7.47 16.80
C VAL A 226 -4.28 -6.00 16.45
N LEU A 227 -5.15 -5.10 16.95
CA LEU A 227 -5.02 -3.66 16.71
C LEU A 227 -3.71 -3.12 17.29
N VAL A 228 -3.39 -3.45 18.54
CA VAL A 228 -2.16 -2.96 19.20
C VAL A 228 -0.91 -3.52 18.52
N ALA A 229 -0.85 -4.84 18.29
CA ALA A 229 0.30 -5.47 17.65
C ALA A 229 0.53 -4.91 16.23
N TRP A 230 -0.55 -4.77 15.43
CA TRP A 230 -0.41 -4.23 14.09
C TRP A 230 -0.08 -2.74 14.09
N SER A 231 -0.63 -1.93 15.01
CA SER A 231 -0.26 -0.51 15.16
C SER A 231 1.23 -0.34 15.50
N LEU A 232 1.79 -1.18 16.36
CA LEU A 232 3.23 -1.17 16.64
C LEU A 232 4.07 -1.55 15.41
N ALA A 233 3.65 -2.55 14.65
CA ALA A 233 4.29 -2.91 13.39
C ALA A 233 4.24 -1.76 12.37
N VAL A 234 3.11 -1.05 12.29
CA VAL A 234 2.92 0.13 11.43
C VAL A 234 3.83 1.29 11.83
N VAL A 235 4.04 1.52 13.14
CA VAL A 235 5.04 2.50 13.62
C VAL A 235 6.44 2.15 13.11
N GLY A 236 6.84 0.88 13.21
CA GLY A 236 8.12 0.42 12.66
C GLY A 236 8.20 0.62 11.14
N ASN A 237 7.14 0.28 10.41
CA ASN A 237 7.06 0.45 8.96
C ASN A 237 7.18 1.93 8.54
N ALA A 238 6.57 2.85 9.28
CA ALA A 238 6.69 4.29 9.04
C ALA A 238 8.16 4.76 9.07
N GLY A 239 8.91 4.31 10.08
CA GLY A 239 10.34 4.63 10.20
C GLY A 239 11.17 4.07 9.04
N VAL A 240 10.88 2.84 8.63
CA VAL A 240 11.53 2.21 7.46
C VAL A 240 11.27 3.04 6.21
N ASN A 241 10.00 3.31 5.87
CA ASN A 241 9.64 4.01 4.63
C ASN A 241 10.24 5.42 4.53
N VAL A 242 10.27 6.17 5.64
CA VAL A 242 10.79 7.55 5.64
C VAL A 242 12.32 7.57 5.58
N ALA A 243 13.00 6.72 6.35
CA ALA A 243 14.44 6.75 6.47
C ALA A 243 15.17 5.92 5.38
N GLU A 244 14.45 5.13 4.58
CA GLU A 244 15.03 4.22 3.58
C GLU A 244 15.86 4.94 2.53
N VAL A 245 15.37 6.05 1.99
CA VAL A 245 16.11 6.84 1.00
C VAL A 245 17.39 7.44 1.59
N VAL A 246 17.33 7.90 2.84
CA VAL A 246 18.49 8.43 3.57
C VAL A 246 19.50 7.33 3.84
N LEU A 247 19.04 6.17 4.28
CA LEU A 247 19.88 5.00 4.52
C LEU A 247 20.60 4.56 3.24
N ALA A 248 19.87 4.47 2.12
CA ALA A 248 20.44 4.08 0.83
C ALA A 248 21.46 5.10 0.30
N LYS A 249 21.09 6.36 0.25
CA LYS A 249 21.87 7.42 -0.43
C LYS A 249 22.99 7.99 0.44
N VAL A 250 22.71 8.26 1.71
CA VAL A 250 23.68 8.89 2.62
C VAL A 250 24.51 7.85 3.35
N THR A 251 23.86 6.86 3.97
CA THR A 251 24.57 5.91 4.84
C THR A 251 25.36 4.87 4.06
N PHE A 252 24.78 4.32 2.98
CA PHE A 252 25.42 3.32 2.14
C PHE A 252 26.07 3.87 0.87
N SER A 253 25.81 5.12 0.53
CA SER A 253 26.26 5.75 -0.73
C SER A 253 25.87 4.91 -1.97
N ALA A 254 24.72 4.25 -1.93
CA ALA A 254 24.29 3.29 -2.95
C ALA A 254 23.46 3.92 -4.08
N GLY A 255 23.24 5.23 -4.02
CA GLY A 255 22.51 5.99 -5.03
C GLY A 255 21.04 5.58 -5.21
N ASN A 256 20.46 5.97 -6.33
CA ASN A 256 19.04 5.75 -6.64
C ASN A 256 18.72 4.28 -6.89
N VAL A 257 19.63 3.54 -7.52
CA VAL A 257 19.48 2.08 -7.75
C VAL A 257 19.46 1.33 -6.43
N GLY A 258 20.36 1.67 -5.49
CA GLY A 258 20.38 1.05 -4.17
C GLY A 258 19.10 1.28 -3.39
N PHE A 259 18.53 2.49 -3.45
CA PHE A 259 17.21 2.79 -2.86
C PHE A 259 16.11 1.95 -3.50
N GLY A 260 16.03 1.92 -4.84
CA GLY A 260 15.03 1.11 -5.54
C GLY A 260 15.12 -0.39 -5.23
N LEU A 261 16.34 -0.92 -5.06
CA LEU A 261 16.58 -2.33 -4.69
C LEU A 261 16.18 -2.64 -3.23
N LEU A 262 16.42 -1.73 -2.29
CA LEU A 262 15.95 -1.87 -0.91
C LEU A 262 14.42 -1.92 -0.87
N ALA A 263 13.74 -0.95 -1.48
CA ALA A 263 12.29 -0.89 -1.55
C ALA A 263 11.69 -2.14 -2.23
N ALA A 264 12.30 -2.59 -3.33
CA ALA A 264 11.90 -3.81 -4.02
C ALA A 264 12.12 -5.07 -3.17
N GLY A 265 13.22 -5.13 -2.41
CA GLY A 265 13.49 -6.23 -1.50
C GLY A 265 12.38 -6.44 -0.49
N SER A 266 11.85 -5.34 0.09
CA SER A 266 10.67 -5.37 0.95
C SER A 266 9.45 -5.97 0.25
N GLY A 267 9.17 -5.54 -0.99
CA GLY A 267 8.05 -6.02 -1.80
C GLY A 267 8.17 -7.50 -2.15
N VAL A 268 9.35 -7.95 -2.60
CA VAL A 268 9.61 -9.36 -2.91
C VAL A 268 9.43 -10.23 -1.67
N GLY A 269 10.00 -9.82 -0.53
CA GLY A 269 9.82 -10.52 0.74
C GLY A 269 8.35 -10.63 1.12
N LEU A 270 7.60 -9.55 1.04
CA LEU A 270 6.16 -9.51 1.35
C LEU A 270 5.36 -10.50 0.49
N VAL A 271 5.61 -10.54 -0.82
CA VAL A 271 4.94 -11.49 -1.73
C VAL A 271 5.24 -12.93 -1.35
N VAL A 272 6.53 -13.27 -1.20
CA VAL A 272 6.96 -14.64 -0.86
C VAL A 272 6.42 -15.06 0.51
N GLY A 273 6.48 -14.17 1.51
CA GLY A 273 5.96 -14.42 2.85
C GLY A 273 4.44 -14.65 2.86
N SER A 274 3.69 -13.83 2.12
CA SER A 274 2.24 -13.97 2.00
C SER A 274 1.84 -15.30 1.34
N LEU A 275 2.54 -15.72 0.29
CA LEU A 275 2.28 -16.99 -0.39
C LEU A 275 2.64 -18.20 0.49
N GLY A 276 3.74 -18.09 1.27
CA GLY A 276 4.18 -19.15 2.17
C GLY A 276 3.37 -19.30 3.45
N ALA A 277 2.60 -18.27 3.83
CA ALA A 277 1.86 -18.24 5.09
C ALA A 277 0.84 -19.39 5.23
N GLY A 278 0.15 -19.78 4.14
CA GLY A 278 -0.89 -20.82 4.17
C GLY A 278 -0.40 -22.14 4.74
N GLY A 279 0.71 -22.67 4.21
CA GLY A 279 1.27 -23.94 4.67
C GLY A 279 1.81 -23.92 6.10
N LEU A 280 2.15 -22.75 6.63
CA LEU A 280 2.59 -22.57 8.02
C LEU A 280 1.39 -22.55 8.97
N LEU A 281 0.29 -21.91 8.57
CA LEU A 281 -0.93 -21.76 9.35
C LEU A 281 -1.61 -23.10 9.63
N ASP A 282 -1.58 -24.03 8.67
CA ASP A 282 -2.13 -25.36 8.80
C ASP A 282 -1.42 -26.21 9.89
N ARG A 283 -0.16 -25.88 10.19
CA ARG A 283 0.69 -26.66 11.09
C ARG A 283 0.73 -26.15 12.53
N ARG A 284 0.69 -24.83 12.75
CA ARG A 284 1.01 -24.21 14.06
C ARG A 284 -0.04 -23.24 14.60
N GLY A 285 -1.09 -22.97 13.86
CA GLY A 285 -2.12 -22.00 14.26
C GLY A 285 -1.72 -20.54 13.97
N VAL A 286 -2.67 -19.63 14.11
CA VAL A 286 -2.51 -18.23 13.60
C VAL A 286 -1.65 -17.38 14.52
N VAL A 287 -1.83 -17.44 15.85
CA VAL A 287 -1.17 -16.54 16.81
C VAL A 287 0.35 -16.70 16.83
N PRO A 288 0.92 -17.91 16.99
CA PRO A 288 2.37 -18.07 17.01
C PRO A 288 3.00 -17.73 15.64
N ILE A 289 2.31 -17.98 14.52
CA ILE A 289 2.78 -17.60 13.18
C ILE A 289 2.76 -16.08 13.01
N TYR A 290 1.72 -15.40 13.52
CA TYR A 290 1.62 -13.94 13.53
C TYR A 290 2.78 -13.31 14.31
N ALA A 291 2.99 -13.74 15.55
CA ALA A 291 4.10 -13.27 16.37
C ALA A 291 5.47 -13.56 15.74
N GLY A 292 5.65 -14.76 15.18
CA GLY A 292 6.87 -15.14 14.46
C GLY A 292 7.12 -14.28 13.24
N GLY A 293 6.06 -13.93 12.47
CA GLY A 293 6.16 -13.01 11.33
C GLY A 293 6.58 -11.61 11.75
N LEU A 294 5.99 -11.06 12.81
CA LEU A 294 6.35 -9.75 13.37
C LEU A 294 7.79 -9.74 13.93
N ALA A 295 8.19 -10.81 14.61
CA ALA A 295 9.57 -10.97 15.10
C ALA A 295 10.57 -11.02 13.94
N LEU A 296 10.28 -11.79 12.90
CA LEU A 296 11.13 -11.88 11.71
C LEU A 296 11.25 -10.54 10.99
N MET A 297 10.15 -9.79 10.92
CA MET A 297 10.14 -8.42 10.39
C MET A 297 11.09 -7.53 11.19
N GLY A 298 10.99 -7.53 12.52
CA GLY A 298 11.86 -6.74 13.39
C GLY A 298 13.33 -7.13 13.31
N LEU A 299 13.63 -8.43 13.29
CA LEU A 299 14.99 -8.94 13.15
C LEU A 299 15.61 -8.53 11.81
N GLY A 300 14.84 -8.61 10.73
CA GLY A 300 15.30 -8.19 9.40
C GLY A 300 15.64 -6.70 9.34
N VAL A 301 14.74 -5.82 9.86
CA VAL A 301 15.00 -4.37 9.92
C VAL A 301 16.20 -4.05 10.83
N GLY A 302 16.29 -4.70 11.99
CA GLY A 302 17.39 -4.51 12.92
C GLY A 302 18.75 -4.91 12.34
N ALA A 303 18.81 -6.06 11.66
CA ALA A 303 19.99 -6.50 10.94
C ALA A 303 20.37 -5.55 9.79
N ALA A 304 19.40 -5.04 9.07
CA ALA A 304 19.63 -4.04 8.02
C ALA A 304 20.17 -2.72 8.59
N ALA A 305 19.69 -2.28 9.76
CA ALA A 305 20.15 -1.06 10.42
C ALA A 305 21.65 -1.09 10.77
N ILE A 306 22.18 -2.26 11.14
CA ILE A 306 23.60 -2.45 11.49
C ILE A 306 24.45 -3.01 10.34
N SER A 307 23.85 -3.21 9.17
CA SER A 307 24.56 -3.82 8.02
C SER A 307 25.73 -2.95 7.56
N PRO A 308 26.83 -3.55 7.09
CA PRO A 308 28.03 -2.83 6.64
C PRO A 308 27.86 -2.20 5.28
N ASN A 309 26.96 -2.70 4.44
CA ASN A 309 26.73 -2.23 3.07
C ASN A 309 25.30 -2.50 2.61
N VAL A 310 24.94 -1.90 1.47
CA VAL A 310 23.59 -1.99 0.90
C VAL A 310 23.20 -3.43 0.52
N TRP A 311 24.13 -4.25 0.06
CA TRP A 311 23.81 -5.61 -0.40
C TRP A 311 23.36 -6.52 0.73
N VAL A 312 24.05 -6.43 1.89
CA VAL A 312 23.63 -7.11 3.12
C VAL A 312 22.30 -6.54 3.59
N ALA A 313 22.11 -5.22 3.54
CA ALA A 313 20.85 -4.58 3.91
C ALA A 313 19.68 -5.08 3.05
N ILE A 314 19.86 -5.24 1.72
CA ILE A 314 18.83 -5.75 0.81
C ILE A 314 18.39 -7.16 1.25
N VAL A 315 19.34 -8.06 1.54
CA VAL A 315 19.01 -9.42 2.02
C VAL A 315 18.21 -9.35 3.33
N CYS A 316 18.65 -8.52 4.26
CA CYS A 316 17.97 -8.32 5.55
C CYS A 316 16.54 -7.74 5.37
N VAL A 317 16.35 -6.83 4.43
CA VAL A 317 15.05 -6.25 4.11
C VAL A 317 14.13 -7.27 3.43
N VAL A 318 14.65 -8.17 2.59
CA VAL A 318 13.86 -9.30 2.06
C VAL A 318 13.37 -10.18 3.21
N VAL A 319 14.22 -10.49 4.20
CA VAL A 319 13.83 -11.26 5.40
C VAL A 319 12.76 -10.52 6.20
N SER A 320 12.89 -9.20 6.37
CA SER A 320 11.85 -8.37 6.98
C SER A 320 10.54 -8.42 6.21
N GLY A 321 10.59 -8.30 4.89
CA GLY A 321 9.43 -8.42 4.01
C GLY A 321 8.74 -9.77 4.12
N LEU A 322 9.48 -10.87 4.20
CA LEU A 322 8.93 -12.21 4.45
C LEU A 322 8.09 -12.24 5.73
N GLY A 323 8.64 -11.70 6.82
CA GLY A 323 7.94 -11.57 8.10
C GLY A 323 6.67 -10.73 7.98
N ASN A 324 6.75 -9.59 7.31
CA ASN A 324 5.61 -8.70 7.06
C ASN A 324 4.51 -9.41 6.23
N GLY A 325 4.88 -10.13 5.16
CA GLY A 325 3.91 -10.87 4.34
C GLY A 325 3.15 -11.92 5.13
N VAL A 326 3.83 -12.69 5.96
CA VAL A 326 3.19 -13.64 6.89
C VAL A 326 2.26 -12.91 7.87
N ALA A 327 2.74 -11.81 8.46
CA ALA A 327 1.97 -11.05 9.45
C ALA A 327 0.70 -10.42 8.84
N VAL A 328 0.75 -9.91 7.61
CA VAL A 328 -0.43 -9.37 6.88
C VAL A 328 -1.53 -10.42 6.72
N VAL A 329 -1.16 -11.64 6.31
CA VAL A 329 -2.13 -12.75 6.16
C VAL A 329 -2.72 -13.14 7.49
N CYS A 330 -1.90 -13.29 8.53
CA CYS A 330 -2.35 -13.62 9.88
C CYS A 330 -3.26 -12.53 10.47
N ASN A 331 -2.88 -11.25 10.32
CA ASN A 331 -3.68 -10.11 10.76
C ASN A 331 -5.08 -10.13 10.15
N SER A 332 -5.18 -10.34 8.83
CA SER A 332 -6.45 -10.45 8.13
C SER A 332 -7.32 -11.61 8.66
N LEU A 333 -6.71 -12.76 8.89
CA LEU A 333 -7.42 -13.94 9.45
C LEU A 333 -7.90 -13.72 10.89
N LEU A 334 -7.07 -13.08 11.73
CA LEU A 334 -7.43 -12.79 13.11
C LEU A 334 -8.61 -11.81 13.21
N VAL A 335 -8.62 -10.78 12.37
CA VAL A 335 -9.76 -9.85 12.27
C VAL A 335 -11.02 -10.58 11.80
N GLN A 336 -10.90 -11.43 10.76
CA GLN A 336 -12.04 -12.20 10.23
C GLN A 336 -12.62 -13.17 11.26
N ARG A 337 -11.79 -13.81 12.09
CA ARG A 337 -12.21 -14.76 13.12
C ARG A 337 -12.66 -14.09 14.42
N GLY A 338 -12.12 -12.90 14.71
CA GLY A 338 -12.41 -12.16 15.95
C GLY A 338 -13.70 -11.33 15.90
N ALA A 339 -14.25 -11.06 14.72
CA ALA A 339 -15.46 -10.28 14.54
C ALA A 339 -16.64 -11.16 14.07
N PRO A 340 -17.87 -10.94 14.60
CA PRO A 340 -19.09 -11.56 14.08
C PRO A 340 -19.29 -11.19 12.59
N ASP A 341 -19.82 -12.12 11.78
CA ASP A 341 -19.96 -11.97 10.33
C ASP A 341 -20.57 -10.63 9.90
N ARG A 342 -21.67 -10.23 10.56
CA ARG A 342 -22.39 -8.98 10.28
C ARG A 342 -21.59 -7.71 10.58
N LEU A 343 -20.51 -7.79 11.40
CA LEU A 343 -19.73 -6.65 11.87
C LEU A 343 -18.28 -6.68 11.40
N ARG A 344 -17.86 -7.70 10.65
CA ARG A 344 -16.49 -7.85 10.14
C ARG A 344 -16.02 -6.64 9.34
N GLY A 345 -16.84 -6.15 8.42
CA GLY A 345 -16.50 -4.97 7.62
C GLY A 345 -16.27 -3.74 8.48
N ARG A 346 -17.14 -3.53 9.50
CA ARG A 346 -17.01 -2.39 10.44
C ARG A 346 -15.73 -2.50 11.28
N ALA A 347 -15.45 -3.69 11.84
CA ALA A 347 -14.21 -3.94 12.59
C ALA A 347 -12.96 -3.71 11.71
N PHE A 348 -12.98 -4.19 10.46
CA PHE A 348 -11.89 -3.99 9.52
C PHE A 348 -11.66 -2.49 9.22
N THR A 349 -12.73 -1.73 8.98
CA THR A 349 -12.66 -0.28 8.74
C THR A 349 -12.04 0.44 9.93
N VAL A 350 -12.47 0.14 11.16
CA VAL A 350 -11.90 0.78 12.37
C VAL A 350 -10.42 0.47 12.53
N ILE A 351 -10.02 -0.80 12.39
CA ILE A 351 -8.63 -1.22 12.52
C ILE A 351 -7.77 -0.55 11.44
N MET A 352 -8.22 -0.53 10.19
CA MET A 352 -7.48 0.10 9.09
C MET A 352 -7.35 1.61 9.26
N SER A 353 -8.45 2.29 9.64
CA SER A 353 -8.44 3.75 9.87
C SER A 353 -7.50 4.14 11.02
N THR A 354 -7.53 3.39 12.12
CA THR A 354 -6.62 3.60 13.24
C THR A 354 -5.17 3.41 12.80
N ASN A 355 -4.87 2.36 12.05
CA ASN A 355 -3.53 2.09 11.55
C ASN A 355 -3.03 3.18 10.58
N PHE A 356 -3.89 3.73 9.72
CA PHE A 356 -3.51 4.85 8.86
C PHE A 356 -3.25 6.14 9.65
N ALA A 357 -4.02 6.41 10.70
CA ALA A 357 -3.75 7.53 11.59
C ALA A 357 -2.41 7.36 12.33
N VAL A 358 -2.16 6.16 12.87
CA VAL A 358 -0.88 5.80 13.49
C VAL A 358 0.27 5.92 12.50
N LEU A 359 0.11 5.44 11.26
CA LEU A 359 1.12 5.54 10.21
C LEU A 359 1.49 7.01 9.93
N GLY A 360 0.49 7.88 9.77
CA GLY A 360 0.73 9.31 9.52
C GLY A 360 1.49 9.98 10.66
N LEU A 361 1.06 9.77 11.92
CA LEU A 361 1.74 10.32 13.10
C LEU A 361 3.17 9.77 13.24
N ALA A 362 3.34 8.47 13.04
CA ALA A 362 4.66 7.84 13.10
C ALA A 362 5.60 8.34 11.98
N MET A 363 5.09 8.62 10.78
CA MET A 363 5.88 9.22 9.70
C MET A 363 6.37 10.62 10.04
N VAL A 364 5.54 11.46 10.69
CA VAL A 364 5.97 12.79 11.16
C VAL A 364 7.12 12.66 12.14
N ALA A 365 7.01 11.76 13.10
CA ALA A 365 8.07 11.50 14.08
C ALA A 365 9.32 10.93 13.39
N ALA A 366 9.16 9.96 12.48
CA ALA A 366 10.25 9.35 11.75
C ALA A 366 11.03 10.36 10.90
N GLY A 367 10.34 11.31 10.24
CA GLY A 367 10.99 12.37 9.48
C GLY A 367 11.93 13.22 10.32
N ARG A 368 11.42 13.71 11.46
CA ARG A 368 12.24 14.51 12.41
C ARG A 368 13.40 13.71 12.99
N LEU A 369 13.14 12.46 13.39
CA LEU A 369 14.19 11.60 13.94
C LEU A 369 15.24 11.27 12.88
N THR A 370 14.86 11.06 11.62
CA THR A 370 15.80 10.81 10.54
C THR A 370 16.78 11.98 10.37
N ASP A 371 16.27 13.22 10.45
CA ASP A 371 17.08 14.43 10.33
C ASP A 371 17.97 14.71 11.56
N THR A 372 17.58 14.26 12.76
CA THR A 372 18.29 14.56 14.01
C THR A 372 19.24 13.46 14.47
N VAL A 373 18.81 12.19 14.43
CA VAL A 373 19.61 11.06 14.94
C VAL A 373 20.11 10.13 13.84
N GLY A 374 19.60 10.28 12.60
CA GLY A 374 20.04 9.54 11.43
C GLY A 374 19.26 8.25 11.16
N ALA A 375 19.34 7.79 9.91
CA ALA A 375 18.52 6.70 9.38
C ALA A 375 18.73 5.35 10.08
N ARG A 376 19.97 5.02 10.49
CA ARG A 376 20.27 3.76 11.21
C ARG A 376 19.53 3.66 12.54
N TRP A 377 19.48 4.75 13.31
CA TRP A 377 18.78 4.79 14.59
C TRP A 377 17.28 4.69 14.44
N VAL A 378 16.73 5.32 13.39
CA VAL A 378 15.30 5.20 13.07
C VAL A 378 14.94 3.76 12.70
N TRP A 379 15.77 3.08 11.90
CA TRP A 379 15.57 1.66 11.59
C TRP A 379 15.76 0.76 12.82
N GLY A 380 16.71 1.06 13.70
CA GLY A 380 16.86 0.38 15.00
C GLY A 380 15.61 0.51 15.86
N GLY A 381 15.04 1.72 15.97
CA GLY A 381 13.77 1.98 16.65
C GLY A 381 12.59 1.25 16.02
N SER A 382 12.57 1.17 14.67
CA SER A 382 11.57 0.41 13.90
C SER A 382 11.64 -1.09 14.21
N ALA A 383 12.84 -1.63 14.36
CA ALA A 383 13.05 -3.03 14.76
C ALA A 383 12.54 -3.30 16.18
N VAL A 384 12.76 -2.38 17.12
CA VAL A 384 12.21 -2.48 18.47
C VAL A 384 10.68 -2.44 18.44
N ALA A 385 10.08 -1.53 17.69
CA ALA A 385 8.63 -1.45 17.56
C ALA A 385 8.03 -2.76 17.02
N ALA A 386 8.64 -3.36 15.98
CA ALA A 386 8.23 -4.66 15.45
C ALA A 386 8.44 -5.81 16.45
N GLY A 387 9.51 -5.78 17.26
CA GLY A 387 9.72 -6.72 18.35
C GLY A 387 8.65 -6.62 19.44
N LEU A 388 8.30 -5.40 19.85
CA LEU A 388 7.18 -5.16 20.78
C LEU A 388 5.84 -5.61 20.19
N ALA A 389 5.63 -5.44 18.88
CA ALA A 389 4.46 -5.96 18.18
C ALA A 389 4.38 -7.49 18.29
N ALA A 390 5.51 -8.19 18.13
CA ALA A 390 5.57 -9.64 18.26
C ALA A 390 5.24 -10.11 19.69
N VAL A 391 5.74 -9.41 20.71
CA VAL A 391 5.40 -9.70 22.11
C VAL A 391 3.91 -9.45 22.36
N ALA A 392 3.37 -8.30 21.91
CA ALA A 392 1.96 -7.96 22.06
C ALA A 392 1.03 -9.00 21.40
N ALA A 393 1.46 -9.62 20.32
CA ALA A 393 0.67 -10.66 19.64
C ALA A 393 0.56 -11.98 20.43
N LEU A 394 1.42 -12.21 21.45
CA LEU A 394 1.42 -13.43 22.28
C LEU A 394 0.60 -13.28 23.57
N VAL A 395 0.21 -12.05 23.94
CA VAL A 395 -0.57 -11.75 25.18
C VAL A 395 -2.08 -11.89 24.92
#